data_98d7a6bb6d6ff6b01f7177b04dcb662c
#
_entry.id   98d7a6bb6d6ff6b01f7177b04dcb662c
#
_cell.length_a   1.000
_cell.length_b   1.000
_cell.length_c   1.000
_cell.angle_alpha   90.00
_cell.angle_beta   90.00
_cell.angle_gamma   90.00
#
_symmetry.space_group_name_H-M   'P 1'
#
loop_
_entity.id
_entity.type
_entity.pdbx_description
1 polymer ?
#
loop_
_entity_poly.entity_id
_entity_poly.type
_entity_poly.pdbx_seq_one_letter_code
_entity_poly.pdbx_strand_id
1 'polypeptide(L)'
;MYFIISNDTFDSLELKKKVVLYLKKKRLRYIVGKKIDTNPDYILAIGDDNLILETFRGLGKKQIPLLGIASTQSFLAQSDAASFQQHIDLISKKKYKIFKRSRIVAKFNNLTYSALNDIGIFSSKSASLIRYSLNLNSGQLWKDNADGIIVSTPTGSTGYSFSAHGPIILDEPQILSITPIASIEKRSAVIISNVTKISISDIQTNSPIVIMDGAVRVPLKASSVEIEKSKYDACFIEFSKDYSIENKLKKRTSTSRTKETKNLPPSAKLVYKILSYEGNLTQKEVINISNLPERTVRYALELLLKKRLITQQPYLNDARQTVYEV
;
A
#
# COMPACT_ATOMS: atom_id res chain seq x y z
N MET A 1 22.79 -11.85 -13.07
CA MET A 1 22.75 -12.27 -11.64
C MET A 1 21.51 -11.72 -10.98
N TYR A 2 20.77 -12.55 -10.25
CA TYR A 2 19.56 -12.14 -9.50
C TYR A 2 19.90 -11.89 -8.04
N PHE A 3 19.27 -10.89 -7.44
CA PHE A 3 19.26 -10.69 -5.98
C PHE A 3 17.86 -10.98 -5.45
N ILE A 4 17.76 -11.86 -4.46
CA ILE A 4 16.49 -12.28 -3.87
C ILE A 4 16.36 -11.65 -2.49
N ILE A 5 15.27 -10.91 -2.28
CA ILE A 5 14.85 -10.37 -0.99
C ILE A 5 13.44 -10.84 -0.68
N SER A 6 13.12 -11.12 0.57
CA SER A 6 11.78 -11.60 0.97
C SER A 6 11.41 -11.11 2.36
N ASN A 7 10.10 -10.99 2.60
CA ASN A 7 9.57 -10.90 3.96
C ASN A 7 9.88 -12.19 4.75
N ASP A 8 9.81 -12.09 6.08
CA ASP A 8 9.99 -13.22 7.00
C ASP A 8 8.65 -13.94 7.30
N THR A 9 7.58 -13.70 6.53
CA THR A 9 6.29 -14.43 6.66
C THR A 9 6.40 -15.84 6.11
N PHE A 10 5.57 -16.77 6.62
CA PHE A 10 5.56 -18.18 6.20
C PHE A 10 5.39 -18.30 4.68
N ASP A 11 4.38 -17.64 4.10
CA ASP A 11 4.08 -17.70 2.67
C ASP A 11 5.23 -17.17 1.80
N SER A 12 5.86 -16.07 2.23
CA SER A 12 7.01 -15.50 1.51
C SER A 12 8.23 -16.42 1.57
N LEU A 13 8.48 -17.05 2.70
CA LEU A 13 9.59 -18.00 2.86
C LEU A 13 9.39 -19.28 2.03
N GLU A 14 8.17 -19.81 2.00
CA GLU A 14 7.83 -20.97 1.15
C GLU A 14 7.96 -20.62 -0.35
N LEU A 15 7.45 -19.45 -0.76
CA LEU A 15 7.58 -19.01 -2.14
C LEU A 15 9.06 -18.75 -2.51
N LYS A 16 9.85 -18.18 -1.59
CA LYS A 16 11.29 -18.01 -1.78
C LYS A 16 11.99 -19.35 -2.02
N LYS A 17 11.67 -20.39 -1.24
CA LYS A 17 12.24 -21.74 -1.46
C LYS A 17 11.94 -22.22 -2.89
N LYS A 18 10.70 -22.08 -3.35
CA LYS A 18 10.31 -22.47 -4.73
C LYS A 18 11.07 -21.66 -5.79
N VAL A 19 11.22 -20.35 -5.62
CA VAL A 19 11.97 -19.48 -6.53
C VAL A 19 13.45 -19.89 -6.57
N VAL A 20 14.08 -20.11 -5.42
CA VAL A 20 15.49 -20.55 -5.31
C VAL A 20 15.70 -21.90 -5.99
N LEU A 21 14.81 -22.89 -5.76
CA LEU A 21 14.88 -24.18 -6.42
C LEU A 21 14.76 -24.06 -7.94
N TYR A 22 13.89 -23.18 -8.42
CA TYR A 22 13.73 -22.93 -9.85
C TYR A 22 14.98 -22.31 -10.48
N LEU A 23 15.58 -21.30 -9.83
CA LEU A 23 16.82 -20.67 -10.29
C LEU A 23 17.98 -21.67 -10.34
N LYS A 24 18.10 -22.55 -9.33
CA LYS A 24 19.07 -23.66 -9.30
C LYS A 24 18.86 -24.62 -10.48
N LYS A 25 17.61 -25.06 -10.71
CA LYS A 25 17.26 -25.95 -11.84
C LYS A 25 17.64 -25.33 -13.19
N LYS A 26 17.49 -24.00 -13.31
CA LYS A 26 17.85 -23.27 -14.55
C LYS A 26 19.32 -22.85 -14.61
N ARG A 27 20.15 -23.17 -13.59
CA ARG A 27 21.56 -22.77 -13.47
C ARG A 27 21.76 -21.25 -13.55
N LEU A 28 20.81 -20.48 -13.03
CA LEU A 28 20.88 -19.01 -12.99
C LEU A 28 21.61 -18.54 -11.73
N ARG A 29 22.51 -17.57 -11.88
CA ARG A 29 23.27 -17.00 -10.74
C ARG A 29 22.36 -16.14 -9.89
N TYR A 30 22.37 -16.35 -8.56
CA TYR A 30 21.60 -15.57 -7.62
C TYR A 30 22.34 -15.39 -6.28
N ILE A 31 21.94 -14.34 -5.55
CA ILE A 31 22.32 -14.05 -4.16
C ILE A 31 21.03 -13.87 -3.37
N VAL A 32 21.01 -14.35 -2.13
CA VAL A 32 19.90 -14.13 -1.18
C VAL A 32 20.41 -13.23 -0.06
N GLY A 33 19.70 -12.16 0.24
CA GLY A 33 20.10 -11.24 1.30
C GLY A 33 18.97 -10.31 1.73
N LYS A 34 19.21 -9.57 2.82
CA LYS A 34 18.30 -8.51 3.33
C LYS A 34 18.70 -7.11 2.86
N LYS A 35 19.96 -6.89 2.48
CA LYS A 35 20.47 -5.63 1.95
C LYS A 35 21.16 -5.85 0.60
N ILE A 36 20.97 -4.91 -0.31
CA ILE A 36 21.52 -4.97 -1.67
C ILE A 36 22.85 -4.21 -1.70
N ASP A 37 23.90 -4.84 -1.18
CA ASP A 37 25.25 -4.26 -1.16
C ASP A 37 26.00 -4.53 -2.47
N THR A 38 25.53 -5.49 -3.27
CA THR A 38 26.06 -5.83 -4.59
C THR A 38 25.38 -5.02 -5.69
N ASN A 39 25.82 -5.23 -6.94
CA ASN A 39 25.19 -4.63 -8.11
C ASN A 39 24.60 -5.73 -9.01
N PRO A 40 23.46 -6.34 -8.65
CA PRO A 40 22.82 -7.37 -9.43
C PRO A 40 22.18 -6.80 -10.68
N ASP A 41 21.96 -7.65 -11.70
CA ASP A 41 21.23 -7.24 -12.91
C ASP A 41 19.72 -7.08 -12.63
N TYR A 42 19.19 -7.88 -11.70
CA TYR A 42 17.76 -7.91 -11.34
C TYR A 42 17.55 -8.19 -9.87
N ILE A 43 16.46 -7.63 -9.34
CA ILE A 43 15.98 -7.91 -7.98
C ILE A 43 14.68 -8.72 -8.09
N LEU A 44 14.56 -9.79 -7.31
CA LEU A 44 13.33 -10.53 -7.07
C LEU A 44 12.86 -10.23 -5.64
N ALA A 45 11.84 -9.39 -5.50
CA ALA A 45 11.23 -9.05 -4.22
C ALA A 45 10.03 -9.96 -3.98
N ILE A 46 10.14 -10.88 -3.01
CA ILE A 46 9.13 -11.92 -2.73
C ILE A 46 8.40 -11.57 -1.46
N GLY A 47 7.16 -11.09 -1.58
CA GLY A 47 6.38 -10.64 -0.43
C GLY A 47 5.20 -9.76 -0.80
N ASP A 48 4.98 -8.74 0.03
CA ASP A 48 3.91 -7.75 -0.09
C ASP A 48 4.41 -6.42 -0.69
N ASP A 49 3.50 -5.44 -0.77
CA ASP A 49 3.82 -4.10 -1.27
C ASP A 49 4.84 -3.38 -0.38
N ASN A 50 4.81 -3.60 0.95
CA ASN A 50 5.74 -2.96 1.88
C ASN A 50 7.19 -3.35 1.59
N LEU A 51 7.45 -4.64 1.27
CA LEU A 51 8.78 -5.10 0.89
C LEU A 51 9.27 -4.42 -0.41
N ILE A 52 8.38 -4.27 -1.39
CA ILE A 52 8.73 -3.59 -2.65
C ILE A 52 9.09 -2.12 -2.39
N LEU A 53 8.28 -1.42 -1.58
CA LEU A 53 8.53 -0.04 -1.19
C LEU A 53 9.85 0.09 -0.41
N GLU A 54 10.08 -0.77 0.58
CA GLU A 54 11.33 -0.81 1.35
C GLU A 54 12.55 -1.06 0.46
N THR A 55 12.43 -2.00 -0.47
CA THR A 55 13.49 -2.32 -1.42
C THR A 55 13.87 -1.08 -2.25
N PHE A 56 12.88 -0.37 -2.81
CA PHE A 56 13.17 0.85 -3.58
C PHE A 56 13.74 1.98 -2.72
N ARG A 57 13.31 2.15 -1.47
CA ARG A 57 13.94 3.10 -0.54
C ARG A 57 15.41 2.75 -0.29
N GLY A 58 15.70 1.46 -0.06
CA GLY A 58 17.06 0.96 0.18
C GLY A 58 18.00 1.06 -1.03
N LEU A 59 17.47 1.09 -2.25
CA LEU A 59 18.28 1.24 -3.47
C LEU A 59 18.91 2.62 -3.61
N GLY A 60 18.36 3.64 -2.98
CA GLY A 60 18.89 5.02 -3.07
C GLY A 60 19.01 5.50 -4.51
N LYS A 61 20.22 5.67 -5.00
CA LYS A 61 20.52 6.13 -6.37
C LYS A 61 20.53 5.01 -7.41
N LYS A 62 20.55 3.74 -7.00
CA LYS A 62 20.60 2.61 -7.91
C LYS A 62 19.25 2.44 -8.62
N GLN A 63 19.29 2.22 -9.93
CA GLN A 63 18.11 1.97 -10.78
C GLN A 63 18.12 0.52 -11.30
N ILE A 64 18.10 -0.45 -10.38
CA ILE A 64 18.13 -1.87 -10.70
C ILE A 64 16.70 -2.34 -10.96
N PRO A 65 16.45 -3.03 -12.09
CA PRO A 65 15.13 -3.58 -12.41
C PRO A 65 14.65 -4.58 -11.34
N LEU A 66 13.42 -4.40 -10.87
CA LEU A 66 12.80 -5.20 -9.84
C LEU A 66 11.57 -5.94 -10.39
N LEU A 67 11.49 -7.24 -10.12
CA LEU A 67 10.29 -8.04 -10.24
C LEU A 67 9.71 -8.31 -8.85
N GLY A 68 8.55 -7.75 -8.56
CA GLY A 68 7.76 -8.11 -7.39
C GLY A 68 7.07 -9.46 -7.62
N ILE A 69 7.23 -10.41 -6.69
CA ILE A 69 6.55 -11.71 -6.70
C ILE A 69 5.68 -11.77 -5.44
N ALA A 70 4.38 -11.62 -5.63
CA ALA A 70 3.42 -11.59 -4.55
C ALA A 70 3.30 -12.94 -3.84
N SER A 71 3.48 -12.97 -2.53
CA SER A 71 3.16 -14.11 -1.67
C SER A 71 1.71 -14.07 -1.18
N THR A 72 1.13 -12.86 -1.13
CA THR A 72 -0.25 -12.56 -0.78
C THR A 72 -0.82 -11.58 -1.80
N GLN A 73 -1.98 -10.97 -1.53
CA GLN A 73 -2.51 -9.93 -2.41
C GLN A 73 -1.57 -8.72 -2.44
N SER A 74 -1.16 -8.28 -3.62
CA SER A 74 -0.25 -7.15 -3.84
C SER A 74 -0.74 -6.24 -4.97
N PHE A 75 -0.57 -4.94 -4.78
CA PHE A 75 -0.88 -3.93 -5.78
C PHE A 75 0.34 -3.58 -6.65
N LEU A 76 1.55 -3.70 -6.11
CA LEU A 76 2.80 -3.34 -6.79
C LEU A 76 3.47 -4.53 -7.51
N ALA A 77 3.25 -5.77 -7.07
CA ALA A 77 3.90 -6.93 -7.69
C ALA A 77 3.39 -7.20 -9.12
N GLN A 78 4.29 -7.69 -9.98
CA GLN A 78 4.03 -8.05 -11.38
C GLN A 78 3.98 -9.56 -11.58
N SER A 79 4.21 -10.34 -10.54
CA SER A 79 4.22 -11.80 -10.56
C SER A 79 3.62 -12.35 -9.27
N ASP A 80 3.33 -13.64 -9.26
CA ASP A 80 2.80 -14.38 -8.13
C ASP A 80 3.34 -15.82 -8.10
N ALA A 81 2.86 -16.63 -7.15
CA ALA A 81 3.25 -18.01 -7.00
C ALA A 81 2.94 -18.90 -8.22
N ALA A 82 1.96 -18.52 -9.05
CA ALA A 82 1.59 -19.29 -10.25
C ALA A 82 2.43 -18.91 -11.48
N SER A 83 2.82 -17.63 -11.57
CA SER A 83 3.41 -17.06 -12.79
C SER A 83 4.93 -16.82 -12.74
N PHE A 84 5.57 -16.89 -11.55
CA PHE A 84 6.98 -16.51 -11.39
C PHE A 84 7.94 -17.30 -12.28
N GLN A 85 7.69 -18.59 -12.54
CA GLN A 85 8.56 -19.41 -13.37
C GLN A 85 8.58 -18.90 -14.81
N GLN A 86 7.39 -18.64 -15.37
CA GLN A 86 7.25 -18.06 -16.70
C GLN A 86 7.94 -16.69 -16.79
N HIS A 87 7.77 -15.85 -15.76
CA HIS A 87 8.35 -14.52 -15.74
C HIS A 87 9.87 -14.53 -15.64
N ILE A 88 10.46 -15.43 -14.85
CA ILE A 88 11.91 -15.62 -14.79
C ILE A 88 12.46 -16.11 -16.15
N ASP A 89 11.75 -17.03 -16.84
CA ASP A 89 12.13 -17.48 -18.19
C ASP A 89 12.06 -16.33 -19.22
N LEU A 90 11.06 -15.45 -19.12
CA LEU A 90 10.96 -14.25 -19.97
C LEU A 90 12.10 -13.27 -19.71
N ILE A 91 12.50 -13.06 -18.44
CA ILE A 91 13.66 -12.22 -18.10
C ILE A 91 14.93 -12.82 -18.71
N SER A 92 15.14 -14.13 -18.56
CA SER A 92 16.31 -14.84 -19.11
C SER A 92 16.39 -14.72 -20.63
N LYS A 93 15.24 -14.67 -21.32
CA LYS A 93 15.12 -14.48 -22.78
C LYS A 93 15.09 -13.00 -23.19
N LYS A 94 15.27 -12.06 -22.26
CA LYS A 94 15.14 -10.59 -22.47
C LYS A 94 13.80 -10.16 -23.07
N LYS A 95 12.72 -10.92 -22.80
CA LYS A 95 11.34 -10.64 -23.25
C LYS A 95 10.53 -9.94 -22.17
N TYR A 96 10.92 -8.72 -21.81
CA TYR A 96 10.27 -7.87 -20.82
C TYR A 96 10.46 -6.39 -21.18
N LYS A 97 9.71 -5.53 -20.52
CA LYS A 97 9.91 -4.07 -20.56
C LYS A 97 10.28 -3.56 -19.18
N ILE A 98 11.04 -2.48 -19.13
CA ILE A 98 11.27 -1.74 -17.90
C ILE A 98 10.29 -0.58 -17.87
N PHE A 99 9.42 -0.61 -16.87
CA PHE A 99 8.49 0.47 -16.57
C PHE A 99 9.06 1.32 -15.44
N LYS A 100 9.28 2.61 -15.73
CA LYS A 100 9.84 3.56 -14.77
C LYS A 100 8.71 4.26 -14.04
N ARG A 101 8.75 4.21 -12.70
CA ARG A 101 7.81 4.91 -11.83
C ARG A 101 8.53 6.03 -11.09
N SER A 102 7.88 7.19 -11.06
CA SER A 102 8.42 8.35 -10.35
C SER A 102 8.58 8.06 -8.86
N ARG A 103 9.69 8.51 -8.29
CA ARG A 103 9.89 8.60 -6.84
C ARG A 103 9.96 10.06 -6.43
N ILE A 104 9.66 10.34 -5.17
CA ILE A 104 9.82 11.66 -4.56
C ILE A 104 10.87 11.60 -3.46
N VAL A 105 11.46 12.74 -3.17
CA VAL A 105 12.41 12.90 -2.07
C VAL A 105 11.97 14.04 -1.17
N ALA A 106 12.10 13.83 0.15
CA ALA A 106 11.97 14.87 1.16
C ALA A 106 13.34 15.26 1.70
N LYS A 107 13.59 16.55 1.83
CA LYS A 107 14.80 17.13 2.43
C LYS A 107 14.41 17.88 3.69
N PHE A 108 14.88 17.42 4.83
CA PHE A 108 14.69 18.03 6.15
C PHE A 108 15.72 17.48 7.13
N ASN A 109 15.96 18.16 8.24
CA ASN A 109 16.98 17.79 9.24
C ASN A 109 18.36 17.53 8.64
N ASN A 110 18.74 18.23 7.57
CA ASN A 110 19.99 18.03 6.79
C ASN A 110 20.14 16.62 6.15
N LEU A 111 19.06 15.88 6.03
CA LEU A 111 19.02 14.55 5.41
C LEU A 111 18.04 14.52 4.24
N THR A 112 18.23 13.53 3.37
CA THR A 112 17.33 13.28 2.22
C THR A 112 16.73 11.89 2.35
N TYR A 113 15.42 11.81 2.26
CA TYR A 113 14.64 10.58 2.32
C TYR A 113 13.89 10.38 1.01
N SER A 114 13.80 9.15 0.53
CA SER A 114 13.05 8.84 -0.68
C SER A 114 11.79 8.03 -0.38
N ALA A 115 10.76 8.23 -1.21
CA ALA A 115 9.52 7.46 -1.18
C ALA A 115 9.11 7.12 -2.62
N LEU A 116 8.45 5.96 -2.78
CA LEU A 116 7.84 5.56 -4.05
C LEU A 116 6.36 6.00 -4.10
N ASN A 117 5.63 5.84 -2.99
CA ASN A 117 4.22 6.19 -2.92
C ASN A 117 4.00 7.64 -2.49
N ASP A 118 4.36 7.96 -1.26
CA ASP A 118 3.99 9.23 -0.66
C ASP A 118 4.93 9.66 0.47
N ILE A 119 4.87 10.96 0.76
CA ILE A 119 5.48 11.61 1.90
C ILE A 119 4.38 12.40 2.62
N GLY A 120 4.12 12.04 3.87
CA GLY A 120 3.14 12.71 4.70
C GLY A 120 3.78 13.46 5.87
N ILE A 121 3.18 14.57 6.27
CA ILE A 121 3.58 15.36 7.44
C ILE A 121 2.40 15.39 8.40
N PHE A 122 2.66 15.01 9.65
CA PHE A 122 1.64 14.81 10.68
C PHE A 122 2.12 15.29 12.05
N SER A 123 1.20 15.34 13.01
CA SER A 123 1.55 15.23 14.42
C SER A 123 1.73 13.77 14.82
N SER A 124 2.72 13.46 15.65
CA SER A 124 2.87 12.12 16.23
C SER A 124 1.84 11.85 17.35
N LYS A 125 1.18 12.90 17.86
CA LYS A 125 0.12 12.80 18.85
C LYS A 125 -1.24 12.75 18.19
N SER A 126 -2.08 11.80 18.61
CA SER A 126 -3.47 11.71 18.17
C SER A 126 -4.26 12.98 18.49
N ALA A 127 -5.28 13.30 17.71
CA ALA A 127 -6.16 14.46 17.86
C ALA A 127 -5.40 15.81 17.94
N SER A 128 -4.30 15.94 17.22
CA SER A 128 -3.43 17.12 17.23
C SER A 128 -3.27 17.64 15.81
N LEU A 129 -3.76 18.84 15.57
CA LEU A 129 -3.63 19.50 14.28
C LEU A 129 -2.19 19.92 14.01
N ILE A 130 -1.85 19.99 12.74
CA ILE A 130 -0.69 20.70 12.24
C ILE A 130 -1.14 22.02 11.57
N ARG A 131 -0.44 23.11 11.87
CA ARG A 131 -0.52 24.33 11.06
C ARG A 131 0.67 24.36 10.14
N TYR A 132 0.46 24.71 8.87
CA TYR A 132 1.52 24.78 7.88
C TYR A 132 1.23 25.80 6.79
N SER A 133 2.28 26.22 6.09
CA SER A 133 2.22 26.97 4.83
C SER A 133 2.67 26.06 3.69
N LEU A 134 1.84 25.92 2.65
CA LEU A 134 2.20 25.22 1.43
C LEU A 134 2.69 26.23 0.40
N ASN A 135 3.92 26.05 -0.06
CA ASN A 135 4.55 26.87 -1.09
C ASN A 135 4.91 26.01 -2.31
N LEU A 136 4.65 26.53 -3.51
CA LEU A 136 4.99 25.92 -4.79
C LEU A 136 5.91 26.85 -5.59
N ASN A 137 7.06 26.35 -6.03
CA ASN A 137 8.09 27.15 -6.72
C ASN A 137 8.42 28.45 -5.98
N SER A 138 7.86 29.57 -6.43
CA SER A 138 8.17 30.92 -5.92
C SER A 138 7.07 31.53 -5.08
N GLY A 139 5.97 30.81 -4.80
CA GLY A 139 4.81 31.42 -4.16
C GLY A 139 4.09 30.53 -3.14
N GLN A 140 3.53 31.17 -2.13
CA GLN A 140 2.65 30.51 -1.18
C GLN A 140 1.29 30.22 -1.82
N LEU A 141 0.88 28.96 -1.81
CA LEU A 141 -0.42 28.55 -2.33
C LEU A 141 -1.52 28.77 -1.27
N TRP A 142 -1.29 28.29 -0.02
CA TRP A 142 -2.18 28.52 1.12
C TRP A 142 -1.48 28.30 2.46
N LYS A 143 -2.18 28.73 3.51
CA LYS A 143 -1.98 28.27 4.90
C LYS A 143 -3.17 27.40 5.29
N ASP A 144 -2.92 26.40 6.14
CA ASP A 144 -3.97 25.48 6.58
C ASP A 144 -3.72 24.98 8.00
N ASN A 145 -4.80 24.53 8.64
CA ASN A 145 -4.79 23.74 9.86
C ASN A 145 -5.48 22.41 9.53
N ALA A 146 -4.76 21.29 9.68
CA ALA A 146 -5.23 19.98 9.26
C ALA A 146 -4.66 18.87 10.16
N ASP A 147 -5.17 17.66 10.05
CA ASP A 147 -4.57 16.50 10.70
C ASP A 147 -3.22 16.13 10.05
N GLY A 148 -3.05 16.49 8.78
CA GLY A 148 -1.83 16.25 8.04
C GLY A 148 -1.91 16.73 6.61
N ILE A 149 -0.80 16.55 5.90
CA ILE A 149 -0.70 16.78 4.46
C ILE A 149 0.12 15.66 3.81
N ILE A 150 -0.34 15.15 2.68
CA ILE A 150 0.33 14.10 1.91
C ILE A 150 0.73 14.64 0.55
N VAL A 151 1.97 14.39 0.14
CA VAL A 151 2.44 14.54 -1.24
C VAL A 151 2.63 13.15 -1.83
N SER A 152 1.94 12.85 -2.93
CA SER A 152 1.90 11.50 -3.49
C SER A 152 2.32 11.48 -4.96
N THR A 153 3.01 10.41 -5.36
CA THR A 153 3.26 10.06 -6.75
C THR A 153 2.01 9.43 -7.39
N PRO A 154 1.95 9.27 -8.72
CA PRO A 154 0.90 8.48 -9.36
C PRO A 154 0.78 7.06 -8.77
N THR A 155 1.91 6.39 -8.53
CA THR A 155 1.92 5.06 -7.88
C THR A 155 1.25 5.10 -6.50
N GLY A 156 1.56 6.10 -5.67
CA GLY A 156 1.01 6.27 -4.33
C GLY A 156 -0.44 6.79 -4.29
N SER A 157 -0.98 7.25 -5.43
CA SER A 157 -2.34 7.76 -5.50
C SER A 157 -3.41 6.74 -5.09
N THR A 158 -3.09 5.43 -5.14
CA THR A 158 -3.95 4.33 -4.69
C THR A 158 -3.68 3.88 -3.25
N GLY A 159 -2.72 4.52 -2.58
CA GLY A 159 -2.31 4.26 -1.19
C GLY A 159 -3.02 5.17 -0.18
N TYR A 160 -2.24 5.81 0.71
CA TYR A 160 -2.78 6.65 1.78
C TYR A 160 -3.48 7.91 1.24
N SER A 161 -2.97 8.49 0.13
CA SER A 161 -3.64 9.61 -0.54
C SER A 161 -5.09 9.29 -0.91
N PHE A 162 -5.36 8.08 -1.42
CA PHE A 162 -6.73 7.63 -1.71
C PHE A 162 -7.61 7.58 -0.47
N SER A 163 -7.09 7.06 0.65
CA SER A 163 -7.81 7.00 1.92
C SER A 163 -8.14 8.40 2.47
N ALA A 164 -7.33 9.40 2.12
CA ALA A 164 -7.52 10.80 2.44
C ALA A 164 -8.32 11.58 1.37
N HIS A 165 -9.09 10.88 0.53
CA HIS A 165 -9.88 11.44 -0.58
C HIS A 165 -9.07 12.14 -1.67
N GLY A 166 -7.79 11.78 -1.82
CA GLY A 166 -6.98 12.18 -2.97
C GLY A 166 -7.42 11.49 -4.27
N PRO A 167 -7.13 12.08 -5.43
CA PRO A 167 -7.51 11.51 -6.73
C PRO A 167 -6.67 10.26 -7.04
N ILE A 168 -7.30 9.27 -7.70
CA ILE A 168 -6.57 8.15 -8.31
C ILE A 168 -5.95 8.65 -9.61
N ILE A 169 -4.65 8.42 -9.78
CA ILE A 169 -3.89 8.81 -10.97
C ILE A 169 -3.49 7.54 -11.72
N LEU A 170 -3.88 7.44 -12.98
CA LEU A 170 -3.58 6.31 -13.85
C LEU A 170 -2.37 6.62 -14.75
N ASP A 171 -1.71 5.58 -15.25
CA ASP A 171 -0.71 5.63 -16.32
C ASP A 171 0.59 6.42 -16.06
N GLU A 172 0.96 6.68 -14.80
CA GLU A 172 2.21 7.36 -14.41
C GLU A 172 2.48 8.68 -15.18
N PRO A 173 1.53 9.62 -15.25
CA PRO A 173 1.79 10.91 -15.84
C PRO A 173 2.82 11.71 -15.01
N GLN A 174 3.41 12.75 -15.62
CA GLN A 174 4.45 13.58 -15.00
C GLN A 174 3.84 14.60 -14.00
N ILE A 175 3.13 14.09 -13.00
CA ILE A 175 2.42 14.89 -11.99
C ILE A 175 2.66 14.33 -10.57
N LEU A 176 2.33 15.14 -9.58
CA LEU A 176 2.20 14.78 -8.16
C LEU A 176 0.83 15.27 -7.66
N SER A 177 0.30 14.61 -6.64
CA SER A 177 -0.87 15.11 -5.91
C SER A 177 -0.48 15.57 -4.52
N ILE A 178 -1.14 16.62 -4.05
CA ILE A 178 -1.02 17.14 -2.69
C ILE A 178 -2.40 17.05 -2.06
N THR A 179 -2.53 16.29 -0.99
CA THR A 179 -3.81 16.00 -0.34
C THR A 179 -3.75 16.43 1.13
N PRO A 180 -4.42 17.51 1.54
CA PRO A 180 -4.65 17.84 2.93
C PRO A 180 -5.57 16.82 3.60
N ILE A 181 -5.35 16.50 4.87
CA ILE A 181 -6.15 15.54 5.62
C ILE A 181 -6.97 16.29 6.66
N ALA A 182 -8.29 16.15 6.59
CA ALA A 182 -9.22 16.82 7.51
C ALA A 182 -8.93 18.33 7.68
N SER A 183 -8.69 19.01 6.54
CA SER A 183 -8.42 20.46 6.50
C SER A 183 -9.57 21.26 7.12
N ILE A 184 -9.28 22.11 8.10
CA ILE A 184 -10.26 23.03 8.69
C ILE A 184 -10.68 24.07 7.66
N GLU A 185 -9.75 24.54 6.84
CA GLU A 185 -9.99 25.55 5.79
C GLU A 185 -10.65 24.92 4.54
N LYS A 186 -11.04 23.63 4.59
CA LYS A 186 -11.67 22.87 3.50
C LYS A 186 -10.87 22.89 2.20
N ARG A 187 -9.53 22.78 2.31
CA ARG A 187 -8.65 22.69 1.14
C ARG A 187 -8.86 21.36 0.43
N SER A 188 -9.05 21.44 -0.87
CA SER A 188 -9.16 20.26 -1.75
C SER A 188 -7.77 19.76 -2.15
N ALA A 189 -7.70 18.48 -2.53
CA ALA A 189 -6.49 17.94 -3.14
C ALA A 189 -6.18 18.66 -4.46
N VAL A 190 -4.90 18.92 -4.70
CA VAL A 190 -4.41 19.55 -5.94
C VAL A 190 -3.46 18.63 -6.68
N ILE A 191 -3.49 18.71 -8.00
CA ILE A 191 -2.57 18.03 -8.91
C ILE A 191 -1.61 19.07 -9.48
N ILE A 192 -0.32 18.78 -9.42
CA ILE A 192 0.73 19.68 -9.91
C ILE A 192 1.68 18.93 -10.84
N SER A 193 2.45 19.65 -11.64
CA SER A 193 3.55 19.05 -12.40
C SER A 193 4.62 18.52 -11.45
N ASN A 194 5.21 17.37 -11.77
CA ASN A 194 6.26 16.75 -10.94
C ASN A 194 7.60 17.49 -10.98
N VAL A 195 7.77 18.49 -11.85
CA VAL A 195 8.94 19.39 -11.82
C VAL A 195 8.77 20.53 -10.82
N THR A 196 7.58 20.69 -10.24
CA THR A 196 7.29 21.71 -9.23
C THR A 196 8.00 21.37 -7.93
N LYS A 197 8.73 22.32 -7.37
CA LYS A 197 9.29 22.21 -6.02
C LYS A 197 8.20 22.55 -5.00
N ILE A 198 8.05 21.70 -4.02
CA ILE A 198 7.09 21.83 -2.95
C ILE A 198 7.86 22.16 -1.66
N SER A 199 7.47 23.21 -0.98
CA SER A 199 7.97 23.52 0.35
C SER A 199 6.81 23.63 1.33
N ILE A 200 6.82 22.79 2.36
CA ILE A 200 5.86 22.85 3.46
C ILE A 200 6.61 23.47 4.63
N SER A 201 6.24 24.70 4.98
CA SER A 201 6.96 25.52 5.96
C SER A 201 6.03 25.99 7.09
N ASP A 202 6.59 26.70 8.06
CA ASP A 202 5.88 27.21 9.23
C ASP A 202 5.13 26.11 9.99
N ILE A 203 5.70 24.91 10.02
CA ILE A 203 5.06 23.73 10.60
C ILE A 203 5.02 23.90 12.13
N GLN A 204 3.80 24.00 12.66
CA GLN A 204 3.52 24.16 14.06
C GLN A 204 2.66 23.02 14.59
N THR A 205 3.24 22.22 15.47
CA THR A 205 2.59 21.18 16.27
C THR A 205 3.57 20.74 17.36
N ASN A 206 3.09 20.11 18.41
CA ASN A 206 3.94 19.70 19.53
C ASN A 206 4.93 18.58 19.21
N SER A 207 4.70 17.80 18.18
CA SER A 207 5.55 16.64 17.84
C SER A 207 5.42 16.31 16.35
N PRO A 208 5.97 17.17 15.47
CA PRO A 208 5.88 16.93 14.02
C PRO A 208 6.69 15.72 13.57
N ILE A 209 6.12 14.92 12.68
CA ILE A 209 6.77 13.78 12.05
C ILE A 209 6.59 13.81 10.54
N VAL A 210 7.59 13.29 9.83
CA VAL A 210 7.52 13.01 8.40
C VAL A 210 7.47 11.50 8.21
N ILE A 211 6.53 11.04 7.39
CA ILE A 211 6.30 9.62 7.13
C ILE A 211 6.51 9.35 5.65
N MET A 212 7.40 8.41 5.30
CA MET A 212 7.67 7.96 3.94
C MET A 212 7.02 6.59 3.71
N ASP A 213 6.20 6.47 2.65
CA ASP A 213 5.49 5.25 2.23
C ASP A 213 4.74 4.56 3.39
N GLY A 214 4.19 5.32 4.32
CA GLY A 214 3.47 4.80 5.50
C GLY A 214 4.34 4.06 6.54
N ALA A 215 5.61 3.77 6.24
CA ALA A 215 6.47 2.87 7.02
C ALA A 215 7.57 3.60 7.81
N VAL A 216 8.35 4.46 7.17
CA VAL A 216 9.48 5.15 7.80
C VAL A 216 9.00 6.44 8.43
N ARG A 217 9.13 6.54 9.75
CA ARG A 217 8.71 7.69 10.56
C ARG A 217 9.92 8.42 11.12
N VAL A 218 10.05 9.70 10.80
CA VAL A 218 11.19 10.52 11.25
C VAL A 218 10.67 11.78 11.94
N PRO A 219 11.06 12.04 13.20
CA PRO A 219 10.74 13.30 13.88
C PRO A 219 11.30 14.49 13.11
N LEU A 220 10.45 15.48 12.87
CA LEU A 220 10.85 16.73 12.21
C LEU A 220 11.36 17.72 13.27
N LYS A 221 12.64 18.08 13.16
CA LYS A 221 13.27 19.11 14.01
C LYS A 221 13.33 20.48 13.33
N ALA A 222 13.26 20.48 11.99
CA ALA A 222 13.25 21.69 11.18
C ALA A 222 11.82 22.27 11.11
N SER A 223 11.67 23.55 10.80
CA SER A 223 10.38 24.20 10.57
C SER A 223 9.81 23.99 9.17
N SER A 224 10.54 23.31 8.29
CA SER A 224 10.14 23.07 6.90
C SER A 224 10.62 21.75 6.36
N VAL A 225 9.89 21.27 5.35
CA VAL A 225 10.21 20.09 4.54
C VAL A 225 10.13 20.48 3.07
N GLU A 226 11.20 20.26 2.33
CA GLU A 226 11.23 20.40 0.88
C GLU A 226 10.95 19.05 0.23
N ILE A 227 10.03 19.00 -0.73
CA ILE A 227 9.67 17.78 -1.48
C ILE A 227 9.79 18.05 -2.96
N GLU A 228 10.46 17.14 -3.66
CA GLU A 228 10.64 17.22 -5.11
C GLU A 228 10.68 15.82 -5.73
N LYS A 229 10.50 15.73 -7.06
CA LYS A 229 10.72 14.49 -7.82
C LYS A 229 12.17 14.04 -7.65
N SER A 230 12.36 12.75 -7.37
CA SER A 230 13.69 12.12 -7.39
C SER A 230 14.27 12.11 -8.81
N LYS A 231 15.59 12.29 -8.92
CA LYS A 231 16.34 12.07 -10.17
C LYS A 231 16.41 10.58 -10.57
N TYR A 232 16.11 9.67 -9.64
CA TYR A 232 16.24 8.23 -9.81
C TYR A 232 14.87 7.57 -9.72
N ASP A 233 14.39 7.04 -10.85
CA ASP A 233 13.11 6.35 -10.92
C ASP A 233 13.18 4.94 -10.32
N ALA A 234 12.04 4.38 -9.93
CA ALA A 234 11.89 2.97 -9.61
C ALA A 234 11.66 2.19 -10.91
N CYS A 235 12.54 1.22 -11.18
CA CYS A 235 12.50 0.41 -12.40
C CYS A 235 11.78 -0.91 -12.12
N PHE A 236 10.55 -1.06 -12.62
CA PHE A 236 9.79 -2.31 -12.54
C PHE A 236 9.94 -3.13 -13.82
N ILE A 237 9.99 -4.45 -13.67
CA ILE A 237 9.95 -5.37 -14.80
C ILE A 237 8.49 -5.65 -15.12
N GLU A 238 8.06 -5.40 -16.35
CA GLU A 238 6.69 -5.68 -16.82
C GLU A 238 6.70 -6.59 -18.06
N PHE A 239 5.67 -7.44 -18.17
CA PHE A 239 5.53 -8.42 -19.26
C PHE A 239 4.33 -8.14 -20.15
N SER A 240 3.25 -7.60 -19.59
CA SER A 240 2.02 -7.26 -20.31
C SER A 240 1.30 -6.08 -19.62
N LYS A 241 0.34 -5.46 -20.35
CA LYS A 241 -0.54 -4.40 -19.78
C LYS A 241 -1.51 -4.92 -18.70
N ASP A 242 -1.60 -6.23 -18.49
CA ASP A 242 -2.51 -6.83 -17.50
C ASP A 242 -2.20 -6.43 -16.04
N TYR A 243 -0.97 -5.96 -15.80
CA TYR A 243 -0.52 -5.46 -14.50
C TYR A 243 -0.70 -3.94 -14.33
N SER A 244 -1.45 -3.28 -15.21
CA SER A 244 -1.79 -1.85 -15.07
C SER A 244 -2.61 -1.60 -13.79
N ILE A 245 -2.50 -0.37 -13.25
CA ILE A 245 -3.29 0.08 -12.09
C ILE A 245 -4.79 -0.10 -12.35
N GLU A 246 -5.26 0.20 -13.56
CA GLU A 246 -6.66 0.01 -13.97
C GLU A 246 -7.13 -1.44 -13.80
N ASN A 247 -6.37 -2.40 -14.29
CA ASN A 247 -6.72 -3.81 -14.21
C ASN A 247 -6.68 -4.32 -12.77
N LYS A 248 -5.75 -3.80 -11.95
CA LYS A 248 -5.68 -4.10 -10.52
C LYS A 248 -6.86 -3.51 -9.75
N LEU A 249 -7.28 -2.29 -10.07
CA LEU A 249 -8.49 -1.66 -9.51
C LEU A 249 -9.75 -2.45 -9.91
N LYS A 250 -9.89 -2.81 -11.19
CA LYS A 250 -11.01 -3.67 -11.67
C LYS A 250 -11.03 -5.01 -10.93
N LYS A 251 -9.90 -5.65 -10.71
CA LYS A 251 -9.79 -6.88 -9.91
C LYS A 251 -10.16 -6.64 -8.45
N ARG A 252 -9.71 -5.54 -7.83
CA ARG A 252 -10.04 -5.21 -6.43
C ARG A 252 -11.53 -4.97 -6.24
N THR A 253 -12.20 -4.26 -7.14
CA THR A 253 -13.64 -4.06 -7.12
C THR A 253 -14.41 -5.33 -7.45
N SER A 254 -13.86 -6.25 -8.25
CA SER A 254 -14.51 -7.52 -8.61
C SER A 254 -14.19 -8.66 -7.65
N THR A 255 -13.03 -8.66 -6.96
CA THR A 255 -12.57 -9.77 -6.11
C THR A 255 -12.96 -9.58 -4.65
N SER A 256 -13.10 -8.34 -4.19
CA SER A 256 -13.33 -8.08 -2.76
C SER A 256 -14.73 -8.43 -2.25
N ARG A 257 -15.71 -8.78 -3.09
CA ARG A 257 -17.08 -9.01 -2.61
C ARG A 257 -17.97 -9.97 -3.42
N THR A 258 -17.55 -10.54 -4.55
CA THR A 258 -18.54 -11.10 -5.47
C THR A 258 -18.47 -12.61 -5.72
N LYS A 259 -17.37 -13.29 -5.49
CA LYS A 259 -17.30 -14.74 -5.74
C LYS A 259 -17.85 -15.57 -4.58
N GLU A 260 -17.48 -15.24 -3.34
CA GLU A 260 -17.87 -16.03 -2.16
C GLU A 260 -19.28 -15.70 -1.67
N THR A 261 -19.70 -14.45 -1.79
CA THR A 261 -21.04 -14.01 -1.37
C THR A 261 -22.08 -14.05 -2.48
N LYS A 262 -21.71 -14.28 -3.75
CA LYS A 262 -22.64 -14.21 -4.89
C LYS A 262 -23.82 -15.18 -4.77
N ASN A 263 -23.59 -16.36 -4.19
CA ASN A 263 -24.60 -17.41 -4.01
C ASN A 263 -25.17 -17.47 -2.59
N LEU A 264 -25.02 -16.41 -1.79
CA LEU A 264 -25.64 -16.31 -0.46
C LEU A 264 -27.05 -15.71 -0.57
N PRO A 265 -28.01 -16.16 0.29
CA PRO A 265 -29.27 -15.47 0.47
C PRO A 265 -29.09 -14.01 0.89
N PRO A 266 -30.01 -13.10 0.60
CA PRO A 266 -29.90 -11.68 0.95
C PRO A 266 -29.61 -11.43 2.43
N SER A 267 -30.25 -12.18 3.34
CA SER A 267 -30.00 -12.09 4.79
C SER A 267 -28.57 -12.47 5.17
N ALA A 268 -28.01 -13.54 4.60
CA ALA A 268 -26.62 -13.93 4.86
C ALA A 268 -25.62 -12.91 4.29
N LYS A 269 -25.92 -12.28 3.15
CA LYS A 269 -25.14 -11.16 2.61
C LYS A 269 -25.13 -9.96 3.55
N LEU A 270 -26.29 -9.62 4.11
CA LEU A 270 -26.41 -8.50 5.05
C LEU A 270 -25.64 -8.79 6.35
N VAL A 271 -25.80 -9.97 6.94
CA VAL A 271 -25.07 -10.37 8.15
C VAL A 271 -23.56 -10.38 7.92
N TYR A 272 -23.09 -10.95 6.81
CA TYR A 272 -21.68 -10.92 6.44
C TYR A 272 -21.14 -9.49 6.31
N LYS A 273 -21.93 -8.60 5.70
CA LYS A 273 -21.57 -7.19 5.55
C LYS A 273 -21.47 -6.48 6.89
N ILE A 274 -22.41 -6.71 7.81
CA ILE A 274 -22.39 -6.13 9.16
C ILE A 274 -21.11 -6.58 9.89
N LEU A 275 -20.82 -7.88 9.95
CA LEU A 275 -19.62 -8.40 10.58
C LEU A 275 -18.32 -7.85 9.94
N SER A 276 -18.34 -7.63 8.62
CA SER A 276 -17.17 -7.06 7.91
C SER A 276 -16.92 -5.58 8.23
N TYR A 277 -17.93 -4.81 8.67
CA TYR A 277 -17.80 -3.39 8.97
C TYR A 277 -17.64 -3.12 10.47
N GLU A 278 -18.41 -3.81 11.30
CA GLU A 278 -18.48 -3.56 12.75
C GLU A 278 -17.47 -4.43 13.54
N GLY A 279 -16.86 -5.44 12.88
CA GLY A 279 -15.93 -6.35 13.53
C GLY A 279 -16.62 -7.47 14.29
N ASN A 280 -16.06 -7.82 15.46
CA ASN A 280 -16.47 -8.95 16.28
C ASN A 280 -17.80 -8.67 16.98
N LEU A 281 -18.85 -9.39 16.62
CA LEU A 281 -20.20 -9.21 17.17
C LEU A 281 -20.79 -10.52 17.69
N THR A 282 -21.58 -10.41 18.77
CA THR A 282 -22.44 -11.50 19.25
C THR A 282 -23.70 -11.62 18.37
N GLN A 283 -24.36 -12.77 18.44
CA GLN A 283 -25.63 -12.96 17.71
C GLN A 283 -26.67 -11.88 18.06
N LYS A 284 -26.76 -11.45 19.32
CA LYS A 284 -27.69 -10.40 19.77
C LYS A 284 -27.39 -9.05 19.10
N GLU A 285 -26.11 -8.68 19.04
CA GLU A 285 -25.69 -7.44 18.38
C GLU A 285 -25.99 -7.46 16.90
N VAL A 286 -25.75 -8.59 16.22
CA VAL A 286 -26.09 -8.76 14.80
C VAL A 286 -27.62 -8.64 14.60
N ILE A 287 -28.45 -9.18 15.50
CA ILE A 287 -29.92 -9.04 15.42
C ILE A 287 -30.29 -7.56 15.54
N ASN A 288 -29.73 -6.85 16.53
CA ASN A 288 -30.06 -5.45 16.77
C ASN A 288 -29.63 -4.54 15.59
N ILE A 289 -28.46 -4.77 15.03
CA ILE A 289 -27.92 -3.96 13.91
C ILE A 289 -28.65 -4.28 12.60
N SER A 290 -28.93 -5.57 12.34
CA SER A 290 -29.55 -6.00 11.08
C SER A 290 -31.04 -5.76 11.00
N ASN A 291 -31.73 -5.60 12.13
CA ASN A 291 -33.20 -5.60 12.25
C ASN A 291 -33.86 -6.84 11.62
N LEU A 292 -33.13 -7.94 11.52
CA LEU A 292 -33.67 -9.21 11.03
C LEU A 292 -34.22 -10.05 12.16
N PRO A 293 -35.25 -10.90 11.91
CA PRO A 293 -35.74 -11.87 12.88
C PRO A 293 -34.59 -12.79 13.37
N GLU A 294 -34.58 -13.14 14.65
CA GLU A 294 -33.58 -13.99 15.27
C GLU A 294 -33.30 -15.29 14.50
N ARG A 295 -34.38 -15.97 14.06
CA ARG A 295 -34.29 -17.20 13.26
C ARG A 295 -33.51 -16.97 11.95
N THR A 296 -33.72 -15.82 11.32
CA THR A 296 -33.06 -15.46 10.06
C THR A 296 -31.57 -15.19 10.28
N VAL A 297 -31.20 -14.47 11.37
CA VAL A 297 -29.81 -14.20 11.72
C VAL A 297 -29.07 -15.50 12.07
N ARG A 298 -29.70 -16.38 12.86
CA ARG A 298 -29.12 -17.69 13.21
C ARG A 298 -28.80 -18.50 11.96
N TYR A 299 -29.79 -18.66 11.07
CA TYR A 299 -29.57 -19.36 9.80
C TYR A 299 -28.48 -18.73 8.95
N ALA A 300 -28.41 -17.39 8.90
CA ALA A 300 -27.37 -16.68 8.16
C ALA A 300 -25.97 -16.95 8.73
N LEU A 301 -25.80 -16.89 10.06
CA LEU A 301 -24.54 -17.18 10.74
C LEU A 301 -24.11 -18.63 10.51
N GLU A 302 -25.01 -19.61 10.67
CA GLU A 302 -24.72 -21.03 10.41
C GLU A 302 -24.26 -21.26 8.95
N LEU A 303 -24.94 -20.63 8.00
CA LEU A 303 -24.58 -20.73 6.58
C LEU A 303 -23.20 -20.13 6.29
N LEU A 304 -22.88 -18.98 6.92
CA LEU A 304 -21.58 -18.31 6.78
C LEU A 304 -20.46 -19.13 7.40
N LEU A 305 -20.67 -19.72 8.59
CA LEU A 305 -19.71 -20.65 9.24
C LEU A 305 -19.48 -21.90 8.37
N LYS A 306 -20.54 -22.52 7.86
CA LYS A 306 -20.46 -23.70 6.97
C LYS A 306 -19.63 -23.39 5.72
N LYS A 307 -19.72 -22.16 5.20
CA LYS A 307 -18.95 -21.71 4.05
C LYS A 307 -17.56 -21.18 4.41
N ARG A 308 -17.19 -21.22 5.69
CA ARG A 308 -15.90 -20.69 6.21
C ARG A 308 -15.66 -19.20 5.86
N LEU A 309 -16.74 -18.43 5.78
CA LEU A 309 -16.71 -17.01 5.51
C LEU A 309 -16.62 -16.17 6.80
N ILE A 310 -16.92 -16.78 7.93
CA ILE A 310 -16.76 -16.21 9.27
C ILE A 310 -16.22 -17.29 10.21
N THR A 311 -15.61 -16.85 11.29
CA THR A 311 -15.19 -17.71 12.41
C THR A 311 -16.00 -17.39 13.65
N GLN A 312 -15.98 -18.30 14.64
CA GLN A 312 -16.66 -18.09 15.91
C GLN A 312 -15.69 -18.34 17.06
N GLN A 313 -15.78 -17.52 18.10
CA GLN A 313 -14.98 -17.62 19.30
C GLN A 313 -15.85 -17.44 20.56
N PRO A 314 -15.51 -18.05 21.72
CA PRO A 314 -16.18 -17.73 22.98
C PRO A 314 -16.00 -16.25 23.33
N TYR A 315 -17.07 -15.61 23.80
CA TYR A 315 -16.98 -14.22 24.26
C TYR A 315 -16.24 -14.15 25.59
N LEU A 316 -15.14 -13.39 25.64
CA LEU A 316 -14.24 -13.33 26.80
C LEU A 316 -14.93 -12.88 28.12
N ASN A 317 -15.98 -12.04 28.02
CA ASN A 317 -16.68 -11.51 29.18
C ASN A 317 -17.89 -12.38 29.62
N ASP A 318 -18.33 -13.32 28.79
CA ASP A 318 -19.41 -14.26 29.10
C ASP A 318 -19.26 -15.52 28.22
N ALA A 319 -18.73 -16.57 28.82
CA ALA A 319 -18.48 -17.87 28.14
C ALA A 319 -19.75 -18.55 27.57
N ARG A 320 -20.96 -18.06 27.89
CA ARG A 320 -22.22 -18.52 27.32
C ARG A 320 -22.57 -17.88 25.99
N GLN A 321 -21.82 -16.84 25.61
CA GLN A 321 -22.03 -16.14 24.34
C GLN A 321 -20.90 -16.46 23.38
N THR A 322 -21.23 -16.43 22.11
CA THR A 322 -20.29 -16.63 20.99
C THR A 322 -20.19 -15.33 20.19
N VAL A 323 -18.99 -14.95 19.87
CA VAL A 323 -18.66 -13.81 18.99
C VAL A 323 -18.30 -14.35 17.62
N TYR A 324 -18.77 -13.68 16.59
CA TYR A 324 -18.53 -14.00 15.19
C TYR A 324 -17.68 -12.93 14.56
N GLU A 325 -16.70 -13.34 13.74
CA GLU A 325 -15.78 -12.44 13.00
C GLU A 325 -15.56 -12.93 11.56
N VAL A 326 -15.19 -12.01 10.64
CA VAL A 326 -14.89 -12.29 9.22
C VAL A 326 -13.43 -12.59 9.01
#